data_3b6a3d52703c17e8b5304ec20fecc710
#
_entry.id   3b6a3d52703c17e8b5304ec20fecc710
#
_cell.length_a   1.000
_cell.length_b   1.000
_cell.length_c   1.000
_cell.angle_alpha   90.00
_cell.angle_beta   90.00
_cell.angle_gamma   90.00
#
_symmetry.space_group_name_H-M   'P 1'
#
loop_
_entity.id
_entity.type
_entity.pdbx_description
1 polymer ?
#
loop_
_entity_poly.entity_id
_entity_poly.type
_entity_poly.pdbx_seq_one_letter_code
_entity_poly.pdbx_strand_id
1 'polypeptide(L)'
;MTQAERRRYLIATLFKEQPQYSKAEIPPSEQEQKALLRALFNIRMPKPASDEFLSVQNAYLQEEARQKGITSLADLQPIVPGLYLWQGDITALQCDAIVNAANSRLLGCFCPNHGCIDNAIH
;
A
#
# COMPACT_ATOMS: atom_id res chain seq x y z
N MET A 1 1.94 -11.89 15.11
CA MET A 1 2.43 -12.16 13.74
C MET A 1 3.64 -11.29 13.44
N THR A 2 4.67 -11.88 12.90
CA THR A 2 5.79 -11.16 12.31
C THR A 2 5.38 -10.48 10.99
N GLN A 3 6.19 -9.56 10.50
CA GLN A 3 5.93 -8.89 9.21
C GLN A 3 5.92 -9.88 8.03
N ALA A 4 6.79 -10.89 8.07
CA ALA A 4 6.82 -11.95 7.06
C ALA A 4 5.54 -12.82 7.08
N GLU A 5 5.03 -13.13 8.28
CA GLU A 5 3.77 -13.88 8.43
C GLU A 5 2.57 -13.08 7.96
N ARG A 6 2.49 -11.78 8.29
CA ARG A 6 1.44 -10.88 7.79
C ARG A 6 1.43 -10.85 6.27
N ARG A 7 2.60 -10.64 5.66
CA ARG A 7 2.76 -10.59 4.19
C ARG A 7 2.29 -11.88 3.53
N ARG A 8 2.71 -13.03 4.03
CA ARG A 8 2.29 -14.33 3.51
C ARG A 8 0.80 -14.58 3.68
N TYR A 9 0.22 -14.22 4.82
CA TYR A 9 -1.22 -14.31 5.07
C TYR A 9 -2.00 -13.49 4.05
N LEU A 10 -1.60 -12.23 3.82
CA LEU A 10 -2.26 -11.34 2.86
C LEU A 10 -2.19 -11.89 1.44
N ILE A 11 -1.01 -12.35 0.98
CA ILE A 11 -0.85 -12.96 -0.36
C ILE A 11 -1.74 -14.19 -0.49
N ALA A 12 -1.70 -15.10 0.49
CA ALA A 12 -2.48 -16.33 0.45
C ALA A 12 -4.00 -16.05 0.42
N THR A 13 -4.46 -15.04 1.16
CA THR A 13 -5.86 -14.64 1.18
C THR A 13 -6.27 -14.05 -0.17
N LEU A 14 -5.45 -13.17 -0.76
CA LEU A 14 -5.72 -12.57 -2.07
C LEU A 14 -5.67 -13.61 -3.20
N PHE A 15 -4.80 -14.61 -3.12
CA PHE A 15 -4.82 -15.73 -4.08
C PHE A 15 -6.14 -16.51 -4.04
N LYS A 16 -6.69 -16.75 -2.86
CA LYS A 16 -7.99 -17.45 -2.71
C LYS A 16 -9.16 -16.66 -3.30
N GLU A 17 -9.05 -15.35 -3.34
CA GLU A 17 -10.09 -14.50 -3.92
C GLU A 17 -10.20 -14.60 -5.45
N GLN A 18 -9.16 -15.10 -6.13
CA GLN A 18 -9.04 -15.13 -7.58
C GLN A 18 -8.75 -16.54 -8.09
N PRO A 19 -9.71 -17.18 -8.81
CA PRO A 19 -9.56 -18.58 -9.29
C PRO A 19 -8.32 -18.82 -10.14
N GLN A 20 -7.86 -17.82 -10.92
CA GLN A 20 -6.68 -17.91 -11.76
C GLN A 20 -5.38 -18.12 -10.97
N TYR A 21 -5.36 -17.77 -9.68
CA TYR A 21 -4.21 -17.94 -8.81
C TYR A 21 -4.31 -19.15 -7.86
N SER A 22 -5.31 -20.03 -8.04
CA SER A 22 -5.55 -21.17 -7.14
C SER A 22 -4.36 -22.12 -7.00
N LYS A 23 -3.45 -22.16 -8.01
CA LYS A 23 -2.24 -22.97 -8.01
C LYS A 23 -0.95 -22.14 -7.89
N ALA A 24 -1.07 -20.83 -7.65
CA ALA A 24 0.09 -19.96 -7.54
C ALA A 24 0.82 -20.21 -6.21
N GLU A 25 2.14 -20.17 -6.27
CA GLU A 25 3.01 -20.31 -5.11
C GLU A 25 3.55 -18.96 -4.68
N ILE A 26 3.72 -18.78 -3.38
CA ILE A 26 4.33 -17.56 -2.82
C ILE A 26 5.85 -17.68 -3.05
N PRO A 27 6.47 -16.68 -3.71
CA PRO A 27 7.90 -16.72 -3.96
C PRO A 27 8.70 -16.70 -2.63
N PRO A 28 9.91 -17.31 -2.63
CA PRO A 28 10.71 -17.41 -1.41
C PRO A 28 11.33 -16.09 -0.97
N SER A 29 11.62 -15.18 -1.90
CA SER A 29 12.31 -13.93 -1.60
C SER A 29 11.36 -12.86 -1.05
N GLU A 30 11.82 -12.11 -0.06
CA GLU A 30 11.05 -11.01 0.54
C GLU A 30 10.69 -9.93 -0.48
N GLN A 31 11.64 -9.57 -1.34
CA GLN A 31 11.46 -8.54 -2.36
C GLN A 31 10.38 -8.94 -3.37
N GLU A 32 10.40 -10.18 -3.82
CA GLU A 32 9.39 -10.72 -4.74
C GLU A 32 8.01 -10.79 -4.07
N GLN A 33 7.96 -11.18 -2.80
CA GLN A 33 6.71 -11.18 -2.03
C GLN A 33 6.13 -9.77 -1.87
N LYS A 34 6.95 -8.74 -1.62
CA LYS A 34 6.51 -7.34 -1.52
C LYS A 34 5.96 -6.84 -2.85
N ALA A 35 6.66 -7.11 -3.95
CA ALA A 35 6.20 -6.74 -5.29
C ALA A 35 4.89 -7.47 -5.67
N LEU A 36 4.80 -8.76 -5.37
CA LEU A 36 3.60 -9.56 -5.59
C LEU A 36 2.41 -9.04 -4.78
N LEU A 37 2.60 -8.78 -3.48
CA LEU A 37 1.53 -8.26 -2.62
C LEU A 37 1.00 -6.92 -3.12
N ARG A 38 1.89 -6.00 -3.51
CA ARG A 38 1.48 -4.72 -4.11
C ARG A 38 0.67 -4.94 -5.40
N ALA A 39 1.13 -5.81 -6.28
CA ALA A 39 0.40 -6.16 -7.51
C ALA A 39 -0.99 -6.72 -7.22
N LEU A 40 -1.11 -7.59 -6.22
CA LEU A 40 -2.40 -8.17 -5.80
C LEU A 40 -3.35 -7.13 -5.21
N PHE A 41 -2.85 -6.19 -4.41
CA PHE A 41 -3.66 -5.06 -3.94
C PHE A 41 -4.19 -4.24 -5.11
N ASN A 42 -3.35 -3.93 -6.11
CA ASN A 42 -3.75 -3.11 -7.25
C ASN A 42 -4.85 -3.75 -8.11
N ILE A 43 -4.85 -5.07 -8.26
CA ILE A 43 -5.84 -5.79 -9.10
C ILE A 43 -7.05 -6.29 -8.33
N ARG A 44 -7.08 -6.13 -7.00
CA ARG A 44 -8.22 -6.57 -6.20
C ARG A 44 -9.46 -5.78 -6.55
N MET A 45 -10.52 -6.49 -6.94
CA MET A 45 -11.80 -5.86 -7.22
C MET A 45 -12.46 -5.34 -5.93
N PRO A 46 -13.23 -4.23 -6.00
CA PRO A 46 -13.98 -3.71 -4.86
C PRO A 46 -14.99 -4.74 -4.36
N LYS A 47 -14.71 -5.33 -3.22
CA LYS A 47 -15.60 -6.27 -2.51
C LYS A 47 -15.29 -6.24 -1.01
N PRO A 48 -16.25 -6.63 -0.16
CA PRO A 48 -16.04 -6.67 1.28
C PRO A 48 -14.79 -7.48 1.65
N ALA A 49 -14.08 -7.03 2.68
CA ALA A 49 -12.96 -7.74 3.28
C ALA A 49 -13.34 -8.11 4.72
N SER A 50 -12.81 -9.22 5.24
CA SER A 50 -13.03 -9.61 6.62
C SER A 50 -12.28 -8.67 7.57
N ASP A 51 -12.80 -8.52 8.80
CA ASP A 51 -12.15 -7.73 9.85
C ASP A 51 -10.73 -8.24 10.14
N GLU A 52 -10.53 -9.56 10.09
CA GLU A 52 -9.21 -10.17 10.24
C GLU A 52 -8.26 -9.72 9.14
N PHE A 53 -8.69 -9.77 7.87
CA PHE A 53 -7.87 -9.32 6.75
C PHE A 53 -7.49 -7.83 6.91
N LEU A 54 -8.46 -6.98 7.24
CA LEU A 54 -8.23 -5.55 7.45
C LEU A 54 -7.28 -5.30 8.62
N SER A 55 -7.42 -6.02 9.70
CA SER A 55 -6.53 -5.90 10.87
C SER A 55 -5.08 -6.26 10.51
N VAL A 56 -4.88 -7.38 9.81
CA VAL A 56 -3.54 -7.81 9.38
C VAL A 56 -2.95 -6.84 8.34
N GLN A 57 -3.77 -6.39 7.37
CA GLN A 57 -3.37 -5.41 6.37
C GLN A 57 -2.92 -4.10 7.02
N ASN A 58 -3.71 -3.56 7.94
CA ASN A 58 -3.38 -2.32 8.63
C ASN A 58 -2.07 -2.43 9.40
N ALA A 59 -1.89 -3.51 10.16
CA ALA A 59 -0.66 -3.76 10.90
C ALA A 59 0.55 -3.92 9.97
N TYR A 60 0.37 -4.58 8.82
CA TYR A 60 1.42 -4.71 7.80
C TYR A 60 1.82 -3.36 7.20
N LEU A 61 0.84 -2.58 6.74
CA LEU A 61 1.10 -1.29 6.08
C LEU A 61 1.68 -0.25 7.03
N GLN A 62 1.22 -0.20 8.27
CA GLN A 62 1.78 0.69 9.29
C GLN A 62 3.25 0.37 9.58
N GLU A 63 3.60 -0.90 9.67
CA GLU A 63 4.99 -1.32 9.88
C GLU A 63 5.88 -1.02 8.66
N GLU A 64 5.38 -1.25 7.43
CA GLU A 64 6.11 -0.89 6.22
C GLU A 64 6.35 0.63 6.14
N ALA A 65 5.35 1.44 6.47
CA ALA A 65 5.48 2.90 6.53
C ALA A 65 6.51 3.32 7.58
N ARG A 66 6.48 2.73 8.77
CA ARG A 66 7.44 3.01 9.84
C ARG A 66 8.88 2.66 9.45
N GLN A 67 9.09 1.51 8.81
CA GLN A 67 10.42 1.08 8.33
C GLN A 67 10.94 1.95 7.19
N LYS A 68 10.06 2.44 6.34
CA LYS A 68 10.39 3.35 5.25
C LYS A 68 10.79 4.74 5.76
N GLY A 69 10.30 5.13 6.92
CA GLY A 69 10.45 6.44 7.54
C GLY A 69 9.27 7.37 7.23
N ILE A 70 8.79 8.02 8.27
CA ILE A 70 7.64 8.96 8.18
C ILE A 70 8.18 10.37 8.35
N THR A 71 7.86 11.26 7.41
CA THR A 71 8.16 12.69 7.47
C THR A 71 6.99 13.44 8.09
N SER A 72 7.25 14.27 9.10
CA SER A 72 6.26 15.12 9.73
C SER A 72 6.55 16.61 9.49
N LEU A 73 5.60 17.50 9.82
CA LEU A 73 5.81 18.95 9.73
C LEU A 73 6.98 19.43 10.58
N ALA A 74 7.27 18.75 11.70
CA ALA A 74 8.42 19.07 12.55
C ALA A 74 9.78 18.88 11.84
N ASP A 75 9.82 18.05 10.79
CA ASP A 75 11.03 17.79 9.99
C ASP A 75 11.20 18.81 8.84
N LEU A 76 10.24 19.71 8.64
CA LEU A 76 10.17 20.63 7.51
C LEU A 76 10.30 22.09 7.96
N GLN A 77 10.80 22.93 7.04
CA GLN A 77 10.85 24.38 7.22
C GLN A 77 9.74 25.06 6.40
N PRO A 78 8.91 25.93 6.99
CA PRO A 78 7.90 26.66 6.24
C PRO A 78 8.56 27.72 5.32
N ILE A 79 8.01 27.90 4.12
CA ILE A 79 8.38 29.01 3.22
C ILE A 79 7.84 30.32 3.78
N VAL A 80 6.59 30.28 4.19
CA VAL A 80 5.87 31.31 4.96
C VAL A 80 5.01 30.60 6.00
N PRO A 81 4.49 31.28 7.04
CA PRO A 81 3.66 30.61 8.05
C PRO A 81 2.53 29.77 7.43
N GLY A 82 2.49 28.47 7.76
CA GLY A 82 1.48 27.55 7.29
C GLY A 82 1.70 26.97 5.88
N LEU A 83 2.75 27.37 5.14
CA LEU A 83 3.06 26.88 3.80
C LEU A 83 4.43 26.22 3.75
N TYR A 84 4.45 24.96 3.31
CA TYR A 84 5.65 24.14 3.19
C TYR A 84 5.87 23.67 1.76
N LEU A 85 7.12 23.63 1.30
CA LEU A 85 7.51 23.00 0.05
C LEU A 85 8.36 21.76 0.38
N TRP A 86 7.93 20.60 -0.11
CA TRP A 86 8.62 19.35 0.14
C TRP A 86 8.53 18.44 -1.08
N GLN A 87 9.60 17.73 -1.37
CA GLN A 87 9.67 16.72 -2.41
C GLN A 87 10.01 15.38 -1.78
N GLY A 88 9.16 14.38 -1.99
CA GLY A 88 9.35 13.04 -1.46
C GLY A 88 8.17 12.14 -1.76
N ASP A 89 8.15 10.99 -1.11
CA ASP A 89 7.05 10.03 -1.23
C ASP A 89 5.88 10.48 -0.34
N ILE A 90 4.80 10.92 -0.97
CA ILE A 90 3.60 11.42 -0.26
C ILE A 90 2.96 10.36 0.65
N THR A 91 3.15 9.06 0.37
CA THR A 91 2.64 7.97 1.21
C THR A 91 3.40 7.83 2.53
N ALA A 92 4.55 8.50 2.66
CA ALA A 92 5.35 8.55 3.88
C ALA A 92 5.23 9.88 4.63
N LEU A 93 4.34 10.78 4.21
CA LEU A 93 4.10 12.07 4.86
C LEU A 93 3.00 11.95 5.92
N GLN A 94 3.31 12.37 7.14
CA GLN A 94 2.32 12.44 8.23
C GLN A 94 1.46 13.70 8.05
N CYS A 95 0.25 13.53 7.55
CA CYS A 95 -0.71 14.61 7.31
C CYS A 95 -2.14 14.06 7.39
N ASP A 96 -3.11 14.96 7.51
CA ASP A 96 -4.52 14.59 7.67
C ASP A 96 -5.17 14.22 6.33
N ALA A 97 -4.69 14.77 5.22
CA ALA A 97 -5.22 14.51 3.89
C ALA A 97 -4.16 14.71 2.81
N ILE A 98 -4.34 14.01 1.69
CA ILE A 98 -3.51 14.13 0.48
C ILE A 98 -4.41 14.30 -0.74
N VAL A 99 -3.86 14.92 -1.80
CA VAL A 99 -4.50 14.96 -3.11
C VAL A 99 -4.03 13.78 -3.93
N ASN A 100 -4.99 12.99 -4.42
CA ASN A 100 -4.72 11.86 -5.32
C ASN A 100 -5.08 12.23 -6.75
N ALA A 101 -4.11 12.19 -7.67
CA ALA A 101 -4.35 12.33 -9.10
C ALA A 101 -4.95 11.02 -9.65
N ALA A 102 -6.19 10.75 -9.28
CA ALA A 102 -6.93 9.55 -9.63
C ALA A 102 -7.53 9.62 -11.04
N ASN A 103 -7.91 8.44 -11.58
CA ASN A 103 -8.76 8.40 -12.78
C ASN A 103 -10.21 8.75 -12.43
N SER A 104 -11.03 9.00 -13.46
CA SER A 104 -12.43 9.43 -13.29
C SER A 104 -13.36 8.40 -12.65
N ARG A 105 -12.95 7.13 -12.59
CA ARG A 105 -13.72 6.05 -11.95
C ARG A 105 -13.57 6.04 -10.42
N LEU A 106 -12.54 6.68 -9.87
CA LEU A 106 -12.24 6.77 -8.45
C LEU A 106 -12.11 5.41 -7.74
N LEU A 107 -11.72 4.37 -8.47
CA LEU A 107 -11.55 3.00 -7.95
C LEU A 107 -10.09 2.63 -7.72
N GLY A 108 -9.16 3.49 -8.10
CA GLY A 108 -7.73 3.24 -8.04
C GLY A 108 -7.12 2.84 -9.39
N CYS A 109 -5.82 2.60 -9.40
CA CYS A 109 -5.08 2.14 -10.58
C CYS A 109 -4.92 0.63 -10.54
N PHE A 110 -5.57 -0.08 -11.47
CA PHE A 110 -5.53 -1.55 -11.56
C PHE A 110 -4.37 -2.09 -12.41
N CYS A 111 -3.45 -1.25 -12.84
CA CYS A 111 -2.23 -1.70 -13.52
C CYS A 111 -1.21 -2.16 -12.48
N PRO A 112 -0.86 -3.48 -12.40
CA PRO A 112 0.03 -3.99 -11.37
C PRO A 112 1.35 -3.25 -11.32
N ASN A 113 1.75 -2.78 -10.13
CA ASN A 113 3.00 -2.07 -9.88
C ASN A 113 3.25 -0.84 -10.77
N HIS A 114 2.19 -0.19 -11.25
CA HIS A 114 2.33 1.02 -12.05
C HIS A 114 2.98 2.17 -11.25
N GLY A 115 3.77 3.00 -11.91
CA GLY A 115 4.55 4.08 -11.29
C GLY A 115 3.78 5.39 -11.03
N CYS A 116 2.45 5.40 -11.06
CA CYS A 116 1.66 6.60 -10.77
C CYS A 116 1.31 6.71 -9.27
N ILE A 117 0.93 7.91 -8.83
CA ILE A 117 0.55 8.15 -7.44
C ILE A 117 -0.73 7.38 -7.07
N ASP A 118 -1.68 7.27 -7.98
CA ASP A 118 -2.93 6.52 -7.75
C ASP A 118 -2.64 5.04 -7.44
N ASN A 119 -1.68 4.42 -8.12
CA ASN A 119 -1.23 3.06 -7.83
C ASN A 119 -0.55 2.96 -6.46
N ALA A 120 0.27 3.94 -6.09
CA ALA A 120 0.97 3.93 -4.81
C ALA A 120 0.02 4.04 -3.62
N ILE A 121 -1.12 4.70 -3.79
CA ILE A 121 -2.18 4.85 -2.77
C ILE A 121 -3.11 3.63 -2.78
N HIS A 122 -3.42 3.10 -3.96
CA HIS A 122 -4.28 1.94 -4.17
C HIS A 122 -3.58 0.67 -3.67
#